data_4b68596bcc8d3f7272de7612052d5d0d
#
_entry.id   4b68596bcc8d3f7272de7612052d5d0d
#
_cell.length_a   1.000
_cell.length_b   1.000
_cell.length_c   1.000
_cell.angle_alpha   90.00
_cell.angle_beta   90.00
_cell.angle_gamma   90.00
#
_symmetry.space_group_name_H-M   'P 1'
#
loop_
_entity.id
_entity.type
_entity.pdbx_description
1 polymer ?
#
loop_
_entity_poly.entity_id
_entity_poly.type
_entity_poly.pdbx_seq_one_letter_code
_entity_poly.pdbx_strand_id
1 'polypeptide(L)'
;GDVQPDIAVQVNIDAKKRPLENQYEVIIKAEIASKTKEKAEPMFLLELEYGGIFHLENIPEDQLHPYLMIACPRILFPFLRRIVSDVTRDGGFPPLNLDSIDFMQLYRNEVQRRVAENAKEKAN
;
A
#
# COMPACT_ATOMS: atom_id res chain seq x y z
N GLY A 1 32.82 -3.53 4.03
CA GLY A 1 32.25 -2.24 3.73
C GLY A 1 30.74 -2.25 3.74
N ASP A 2 30.19 -1.14 4.13
CA ASP A 2 28.74 -1.00 4.21
C ASP A 2 28.16 -0.91 2.80
N VAL A 3 27.34 -1.91 2.46
CA VAL A 3 26.61 -1.90 1.20
C VAL A 3 25.34 -1.07 1.41
N GLN A 4 25.24 0.03 0.69
CA GLN A 4 24.03 0.84 0.76
C GLN A 4 22.95 0.24 -0.14
N PRO A 5 21.76 0.00 0.42
CA PRO A 5 20.66 -0.53 -0.39
C PRO A 5 19.96 0.58 -1.18
N ASP A 6 19.50 0.22 -2.34
CA ASP A 6 18.55 1.00 -3.13
C ASP A 6 17.20 0.29 -3.01
N ILE A 7 16.22 0.99 -2.46
CA ILE A 7 14.94 0.39 -2.09
C ILE A 7 13.82 1.02 -2.90
N ALA A 8 13.08 0.17 -3.60
CA ALA A 8 11.88 0.56 -4.32
C ALA A 8 10.65 -0.01 -3.60
N VAL A 9 9.68 0.85 -3.33
CA VAL A 9 8.44 0.47 -2.64
C VAL A 9 7.27 0.75 -3.56
N GLN A 10 6.44 -0.25 -3.79
CA GLN A 10 5.21 -0.14 -4.56
C GLN A 10 4.05 -0.54 -3.67
N VAL A 11 3.01 0.31 -3.59
CA VAL A 11 1.87 0.09 -2.71
C VAL A 11 0.58 0.25 -3.49
N ASN A 12 -0.32 -0.70 -3.31
CA ASN A 12 -1.68 -0.65 -3.83
C ASN A 12 -2.67 -0.90 -2.71
N ILE A 13 -3.82 -0.25 -2.80
CA ILE A 13 -4.91 -0.40 -1.84
C ILE A 13 -6.08 -1.06 -2.53
N ASP A 14 -6.65 -2.06 -1.89
CA ASP A 14 -7.86 -2.73 -2.34
C ASP A 14 -8.90 -2.66 -1.23
N ALA A 15 -10.12 -2.29 -1.59
CA ALA A 15 -11.22 -2.19 -0.65
C ALA A 15 -12.45 -2.87 -1.23
N LYS A 16 -13.13 -3.67 -0.42
CA LYS A 16 -14.35 -4.34 -0.86
C LYS A 16 -15.37 -4.43 0.27
N LYS A 17 -16.64 -4.38 -0.10
CA LYS A 17 -17.74 -4.57 0.84
C LYS A 17 -17.85 -6.04 1.20
N ARG A 18 -18.07 -6.31 2.48
CA ARG A 18 -18.34 -7.66 2.97
C ARG A 18 -19.85 -7.95 2.95
N PRO A 19 -20.24 -9.22 3.04
CA PRO A 19 -21.68 -9.58 3.08
C PRO A 19 -22.43 -9.01 4.29
N LEU A 20 -21.73 -8.75 5.40
CA LEU A 20 -22.36 -8.17 6.58
C LEU A 20 -22.57 -6.67 6.42
N GLU A 21 -23.67 -6.16 6.95
CA GLU A 21 -24.01 -4.74 6.86
C GLU A 21 -22.92 -3.86 7.47
N ASN A 22 -22.58 -2.78 6.78
CA ASN A 22 -21.60 -1.77 7.21
C ASN A 22 -20.17 -2.29 7.39
N GLN A 23 -19.86 -3.47 6.89
CA GLN A 23 -18.51 -4.03 6.98
C GLN A 23 -17.77 -3.99 5.65
N TYR A 24 -16.51 -3.61 5.74
CA TYR A 24 -15.60 -3.47 4.60
C TYR A 24 -14.27 -4.09 4.93
N GLU A 25 -13.63 -4.69 3.92
CA GLU A 25 -12.27 -5.17 4.02
C GLU A 25 -11.37 -4.24 3.24
N VAL A 26 -10.29 -3.76 3.88
CA VAL A 26 -9.30 -2.92 3.23
C VAL A 26 -7.95 -3.62 3.34
N ILE A 27 -7.26 -3.77 2.23
CA ILE A 27 -5.99 -4.47 2.14
C ILE A 27 -4.94 -3.53 1.54
N ILE A 28 -3.79 -3.43 2.22
CA ILE A 28 -2.60 -2.79 1.65
C ILE A 28 -1.73 -3.89 1.05
N LYS A 29 -1.43 -3.78 -0.23
CA LYS A 29 -0.50 -4.67 -0.93
C LYS A 29 0.80 -3.91 -1.11
N ALA A 30 1.89 -4.42 -0.56
CA ALA A 30 3.19 -3.80 -0.64
C ALA A 30 4.18 -4.74 -1.31
N GLU A 31 4.95 -4.20 -2.24
CA GLU A 31 6.06 -4.88 -2.87
C GLU A 31 7.31 -4.04 -2.64
N ILE A 32 8.31 -4.64 -2.02
CA ILE A 32 9.52 -3.94 -1.62
C ILE A 32 10.71 -4.70 -2.20
N ALA A 33 11.42 -4.04 -3.10
CA ALA A 33 12.61 -4.60 -3.72
C ALA A 33 13.84 -3.84 -3.22
N SER A 34 14.83 -4.59 -2.76
CA SER A 34 16.11 -4.03 -2.34
C SER A 34 17.22 -4.59 -3.20
N LYS A 35 18.09 -3.71 -3.65
CA LYS A 35 19.26 -4.08 -4.43
C LYS A 35 20.45 -3.23 -4.01
N THR A 36 21.66 -3.67 -4.35
CA THR A 36 22.85 -2.88 -4.08
C THR A 36 22.87 -1.64 -4.98
N LYS A 37 23.24 -0.50 -4.42
CA LYS A 37 23.24 0.77 -5.14
C LYS A 37 24.25 0.79 -6.30
N GLU A 38 25.42 0.22 -6.07
CA GLU A 38 26.53 0.28 -7.04
C GLU A 38 26.36 -0.71 -8.19
N LYS A 39 25.96 -1.95 -7.89
CA LYS A 39 25.94 -3.04 -8.88
C LYS A 39 24.53 -3.46 -9.28
N ALA A 40 23.50 -2.88 -8.64
CA ALA A 40 22.10 -3.25 -8.86
C ALA A 40 21.83 -4.75 -8.66
N GLU A 41 22.60 -5.40 -7.78
CA GLU A 41 22.38 -6.80 -7.44
C GLU A 41 21.20 -6.95 -6.50
N PRO A 42 20.27 -7.87 -6.77
CA PRO A 42 19.15 -8.09 -5.86
C PRO A 42 19.60 -8.54 -4.47
N MET A 43 19.07 -7.91 -3.44
CA MET A 43 19.29 -8.31 -2.05
C MET A 43 18.10 -9.08 -1.51
N PHE A 44 16.88 -8.53 -1.68
CA PHE A 44 15.66 -9.22 -1.33
C PHE A 44 14.47 -8.63 -2.08
N LEU A 45 13.44 -9.44 -2.18
CA LEU A 45 12.11 -9.02 -2.62
C LEU A 45 11.13 -9.43 -1.52
N LEU A 46 10.38 -8.47 -1.02
CA LEU A 46 9.35 -8.71 -0.01
C LEU A 46 7.99 -8.33 -0.58
N GLU A 47 7.09 -9.29 -0.61
CA GLU A 47 5.69 -9.07 -0.99
C GLU A 47 4.83 -9.28 0.25
N LEU A 48 3.94 -8.35 0.53
CA LEU A 48 3.16 -8.36 1.75
C LEU A 48 1.75 -7.84 1.48
N GLU A 49 0.76 -8.56 1.99
CA GLU A 49 -0.61 -8.07 2.04
C GLU A 49 -1.02 -7.97 3.51
N TYR A 50 -1.50 -6.81 3.91
CA TYR A 50 -2.01 -6.59 5.26
C TYR A 50 -3.39 -5.97 5.18
N GLY A 51 -4.36 -6.64 5.79
CA GLY A 51 -5.75 -6.23 5.70
C GLY A 51 -6.40 -6.02 7.06
N GLY A 52 -7.47 -5.24 7.05
CA GLY A 52 -8.32 -5.02 8.20
C GLY A 52 -9.78 -5.02 7.81
N ILE A 53 -10.62 -5.39 8.77
CA ILE A 53 -12.07 -5.30 8.63
C ILE A 53 -12.53 -4.06 9.37
N PHE A 54 -13.29 -3.21 8.67
CA PHE A 54 -13.78 -1.95 9.21
C PHE A 54 -15.30 -1.96 9.26
N HIS A 55 -15.86 -1.53 10.37
CA HIS A 55 -17.28 -1.32 10.52
C HIS A 55 -17.53 0.18 10.40
N LEU A 56 -18.20 0.61 9.33
CA LEU A 56 -18.39 2.03 9.01
C LEU A 56 -19.86 2.33 8.87
N GLU A 57 -20.36 3.22 9.74
CA GLU A 57 -21.75 3.66 9.73
C GLU A 57 -21.84 5.17 9.47
N ASN A 58 -22.92 5.59 8.83
CA ASN A 58 -23.27 7.00 8.68
C ASN A 58 -22.23 7.82 7.90
N ILE A 59 -21.51 7.18 6.99
CA ILE A 59 -20.60 7.89 6.09
C ILE A 59 -21.38 8.24 4.81
N PRO A 60 -21.39 9.52 4.39
CA PRO A 60 -22.03 9.89 3.14
C PRO A 60 -21.47 9.08 1.97
N GLU A 61 -22.34 8.67 1.05
CA GLU A 61 -21.98 7.76 -0.03
C GLU A 61 -20.81 8.28 -0.89
N ASP A 62 -20.80 9.58 -1.15
CA ASP A 62 -19.73 10.21 -1.94
C ASP A 62 -18.40 10.30 -1.19
N GLN A 63 -18.39 10.08 0.13
CA GLN A 63 -17.18 10.09 0.95
C GLN A 63 -16.70 8.69 1.34
N LEU A 64 -17.50 7.67 1.09
CA LEU A 64 -17.17 6.31 1.51
C LEU A 64 -15.91 5.79 0.81
N HIS A 65 -15.82 5.91 -0.51
CA HIS A 65 -14.67 5.40 -1.25
C HIS A 65 -13.38 6.11 -0.86
N PRO A 66 -13.32 7.46 -0.80
CA PRO A 66 -12.12 8.12 -0.28
C PRO A 66 -11.76 7.70 1.14
N TYR A 67 -12.74 7.50 2.01
CA TYR A 67 -12.48 7.05 3.37
C TYR A 67 -11.79 5.68 3.38
N LEU A 68 -12.33 4.74 2.62
CA LEU A 68 -11.76 3.39 2.52
C LEU A 68 -10.35 3.39 1.92
N MET A 69 -10.06 4.30 1.02
CA MET A 69 -8.78 4.31 0.28
C MET A 69 -7.73 5.22 0.91
N ILE A 70 -8.10 6.07 1.85
CA ILE A 70 -7.20 7.03 2.49
C ILE A 70 -7.13 6.80 3.99
N ALA A 71 -8.26 6.93 4.69
CA ALA A 71 -8.29 6.86 6.14
C ALA A 71 -7.99 5.46 6.67
N CYS A 72 -8.59 4.43 6.05
CA CYS A 72 -8.38 3.06 6.49
C CYS A 72 -6.94 2.59 6.30
N PRO A 73 -6.28 2.82 5.15
CA PRO A 73 -4.87 2.49 5.02
C PRO A 73 -3.97 3.23 6.01
N ARG A 74 -4.28 4.47 6.36
CA ARG A 74 -3.53 5.20 7.39
C ARG A 74 -3.56 4.49 8.74
N ILE A 75 -4.68 3.85 9.06
CA ILE A 75 -4.83 3.09 10.30
C ILE A 75 -4.00 1.79 10.24
N LEU A 76 -3.99 1.12 9.09
CA LEU A 76 -3.29 -0.15 8.90
C LEU A 76 -1.78 0.00 8.76
N PHE A 77 -1.31 1.13 8.25
CA PHE A 77 0.08 1.31 7.84
C PHE A 77 1.10 1.11 8.97
N PRO A 78 0.89 1.61 10.20
CA PRO A 78 1.86 1.37 11.27
C PRO A 78 2.11 -0.11 11.56
N PHE A 79 1.10 -0.94 11.42
CA PHE A 79 1.25 -2.40 11.60
C PHE A 79 2.04 -3.03 10.47
N LEU A 80 1.74 -2.63 9.22
CA LEU A 80 2.50 -3.09 8.06
C LEU A 80 3.97 -2.69 8.18
N ARG A 81 4.23 -1.44 8.59
CA ARG A 81 5.59 -0.94 8.78
C ARG A 81 6.38 -1.78 9.77
N ARG A 82 5.75 -2.16 10.90
CA ARG A 82 6.38 -3.02 11.89
C ARG A 82 6.69 -4.40 11.31
N ILE A 83 5.77 -4.99 10.57
CA ILE A 83 5.96 -6.29 9.96
C ILE A 83 7.15 -6.26 8.99
N VAL A 84 7.25 -5.23 8.17
CA VAL A 84 8.37 -5.08 7.23
C VAL A 84 9.70 -4.99 7.97
N SER A 85 9.76 -4.22 9.05
CA SER A 85 10.95 -4.12 9.88
C SER A 85 11.35 -5.47 10.48
N ASP A 86 10.37 -6.19 11.03
CA ASP A 86 10.61 -7.48 11.67
C ASP A 86 11.05 -8.55 10.67
N VAL A 87 10.38 -8.64 9.52
CA VAL A 87 10.68 -9.64 8.50
C VAL A 87 12.07 -9.42 7.89
N THR A 88 12.43 -8.18 7.60
CA THR A 88 13.76 -7.89 7.05
C THR A 88 14.86 -8.23 8.05
N ARG A 89 14.66 -7.88 9.32
CA ARG A 89 15.60 -8.24 10.38
C ARG A 89 15.72 -9.77 10.53
N ASP A 90 14.59 -10.47 10.55
CA ASP A 90 14.57 -11.93 10.69
C ASP A 90 15.25 -12.61 9.50
N GLY A 91 15.20 -11.99 8.32
CA GLY A 91 15.89 -12.46 7.13
C GLY A 91 17.40 -12.19 7.11
N GLY A 92 17.94 -11.59 8.16
CA GLY A 92 19.37 -11.30 8.26
C GLY A 92 19.79 -9.96 7.65
N PHE A 93 18.84 -9.10 7.32
CA PHE A 93 19.13 -7.76 6.80
C PHE A 93 18.97 -6.70 7.90
N PRO A 94 19.54 -5.51 7.73
CA PRO A 94 19.20 -4.41 8.62
C PRO A 94 17.69 -4.15 8.58
N PRO A 95 17.03 -3.89 9.73
CA PRO A 95 15.60 -3.64 9.73
C PRO A 95 15.24 -2.48 8.82
N LEU A 96 14.30 -2.70 7.91
CA LEU A 96 13.82 -1.66 7.03
C LEU A 96 12.66 -0.91 7.67
N ASN A 97 12.84 0.39 7.90
CA ASN A 97 11.79 1.24 8.42
C ASN A 97 11.26 2.10 7.27
N LEU A 98 10.06 1.77 6.81
CA LEU A 98 9.45 2.49 5.70
C LEU A 98 9.12 3.93 6.09
N ASP A 99 9.34 4.85 5.17
CA ASP A 99 8.87 6.22 5.32
C ASP A 99 7.34 6.28 5.25
N SER A 100 6.77 7.35 5.76
CA SER A 100 5.33 7.57 5.68
C SER A 100 4.87 7.61 4.23
N ILE A 101 3.69 7.06 3.98
CA ILE A 101 3.07 7.05 2.65
C ILE A 101 1.96 8.09 2.62
N ASP A 102 1.97 8.92 1.57
CA ASP A 102 0.90 9.86 1.32
C ASP A 102 -0.24 9.14 0.60
N PHE A 103 -1.18 8.59 1.38
CA PHE A 103 -2.30 7.83 0.83
C PHE A 103 -3.28 8.71 0.04
N MET A 104 -3.37 9.99 0.38
CA MET A 104 -4.19 10.91 -0.40
C MET A 104 -3.64 11.10 -1.81
N GLN A 105 -2.31 11.26 -1.94
CA GLN A 105 -1.70 11.39 -3.25
C GLN A 105 -1.81 10.08 -4.04
N LEU A 106 -1.63 8.95 -3.37
CA LEU A 106 -1.81 7.64 -3.98
C LEU A 106 -3.23 7.48 -4.54
N TYR A 107 -4.23 7.89 -3.77
CA TYR A 107 -5.63 7.86 -4.19
C TYR A 107 -5.88 8.78 -5.41
N ARG A 108 -5.36 10.00 -5.37
CA ARG A 108 -5.48 10.94 -6.48
C ARG A 108 -4.86 10.40 -7.76
N ASN A 109 -3.69 9.79 -7.66
CA ASN A 109 -3.01 9.19 -8.80
C ASN A 109 -3.84 8.05 -9.40
N GLU A 110 -4.45 7.23 -8.57
CA GLU A 110 -5.29 6.12 -9.02
C GLU A 110 -6.56 6.63 -9.71
N VAL A 111 -7.20 7.66 -9.17
CA VAL A 111 -8.38 8.27 -9.78
C VAL A 111 -8.03 8.85 -11.16
N GLN A 112 -6.91 9.57 -11.25
CA GLN A 112 -6.46 10.15 -12.51
C GLN A 112 -6.17 9.08 -13.56
N ARG A 113 -5.54 7.98 -13.14
CA ARG A 113 -5.24 6.84 -14.01
C ARG A 113 -6.52 6.23 -14.57
N ARG A 114 -7.54 6.03 -13.74
CA ARG A 114 -8.83 5.48 -14.17
C ARG A 114 -9.57 6.41 -15.11
N VAL A 115 -9.54 7.71 -14.85
CA VAL A 115 -10.13 8.70 -15.73
C VAL A 115 -9.45 8.69 -17.09
N ALA A 116 -8.12 8.62 -17.14
CA ALA A 116 -7.37 8.56 -18.38
C ALA A 116 -7.66 7.28 -19.17
N GLU A 117 -7.75 6.13 -18.49
CA GLU A 117 -8.11 4.86 -19.13
C GLU A 117 -9.52 4.89 -19.74
N ASN A 118 -10.49 5.43 -18.99
CA ASN A 118 -11.86 5.55 -19.46
C ASN A 118 -11.97 6.48 -20.68
N ALA A 119 -11.24 7.58 -20.68
CA ALA A 119 -11.19 8.49 -21.82
C ALA A 119 -10.58 7.80 -23.06
N LYS A 120 -9.57 6.97 -22.86
CA LYS A 120 -8.92 6.21 -23.93
C LYS A 120 -9.86 5.17 -24.53
N GLU A 121 -10.60 4.46 -23.70
CA GLU A 121 -11.60 3.48 -24.15
C GLU A 121 -12.72 4.13 -24.94
N LYS A 122 -13.19 5.31 -24.54
CA LYS A 122 -14.22 6.05 -25.24
C LYS A 122 -13.75 6.62 -26.58
N ALA A 123 -12.45 6.86 -26.73
CA ALA A 123 -11.88 7.38 -27.97
C ALA A 123 -11.70 6.29 -29.04
N ASN A 124 -11.78 5.05 -28.65
CA ASN A 124 -11.70 3.90 -29.56
C ASN A 124 -13.13 3.42 -29.89
#